data_579b82e7aec41eca7eed043f2dc79d76
#
_entry.id   579b82e7aec41eca7eed043f2dc79d76
#
_cell.length_a   1.000
_cell.length_b   1.000
_cell.length_c   1.000
_cell.angle_alpha   90.00
_cell.angle_beta   90.00
_cell.angle_gamma   90.00
#
_symmetry.space_group_name_H-M   'P 1'
#
loop_
_entity.id
_entity.type
_entity.pdbx_description
1 polymer ?
#
loop_
_entity_poly.entity_id
_entity_poly.type
_entity_poly.pdbx_seq_one_letter_code
_entity_poly.pdbx_strand_id
1 'polypeptide(L)'
;MLKKLKKLLFVFFCVLGLSFTMIPNAKAFYPEKLYGDPNYVMASAHMGAAWYVRKDSLAKDLVKPPYYQYTIEVIYACANMEDMHSATEKEWRMEEKKRFTMTFYYENGLDGMYLVKEDGSLRYIDLNGPWAENGYLDGVGRAVWELGKQN
;
A
#
# COMPACT_ATOMS: atom_id res chain seq x y z
N MET A 1 -3.55 57.31 -1.08
CA MET A 1 -3.54 56.25 -2.12
C MET A 1 -2.83 54.97 -1.64
N LEU A 2 -1.63 55.03 -1.10
CA LEU A 2 -0.81 53.89 -0.69
C LEU A 2 -1.45 52.98 0.37
N LYS A 3 -2.20 53.53 1.34
CA LYS A 3 -2.88 52.73 2.39
C LYS A 3 -4.04 51.88 1.86
N LYS A 4 -4.76 52.35 0.84
CA LYS A 4 -5.84 51.57 0.20
C LYS A 4 -5.28 50.43 -0.65
N LEU A 5 -4.15 50.66 -1.33
CA LEU A 5 -3.46 49.63 -2.12
C LEU A 5 -2.93 48.50 -1.26
N LYS A 6 -2.32 48.80 -0.09
CA LYS A 6 -1.84 47.81 0.87
C LYS A 6 -2.96 46.94 1.45
N LYS A 7 -4.13 47.53 1.77
CA LYS A 7 -5.31 46.76 2.20
C LYS A 7 -5.85 45.84 1.11
N LEU A 8 -5.88 46.32 -0.13
CA LEU A 8 -6.35 45.50 -1.27
C LEU A 8 -5.41 44.32 -1.53
N LEU A 9 -4.09 44.57 -1.47
CA LEU A 9 -3.07 43.53 -1.63
C LEU A 9 -3.16 42.46 -0.51
N PHE A 10 -3.40 42.89 0.73
CA PHE A 10 -3.53 41.97 1.88
C PHE A 10 -4.77 41.09 1.76
N VAL A 11 -5.93 41.65 1.34
CA VAL A 11 -7.15 40.88 1.11
C VAL A 11 -6.96 39.88 -0.04
N PHE A 12 -6.26 40.28 -1.12
CA PHE A 12 -5.96 39.40 -2.24
C PHE A 12 -5.06 38.24 -1.85
N PHE A 13 -4.05 38.49 -1.01
CA PHE A 13 -3.19 37.41 -0.46
C PHE A 13 -3.94 36.49 0.50
N CYS A 14 -4.87 37.01 1.32
CA CYS A 14 -5.69 36.17 2.19
C CYS A 14 -6.65 35.27 1.39
N VAL A 15 -7.25 35.79 0.31
CA VAL A 15 -8.15 35.00 -0.57
C VAL A 15 -7.37 33.93 -1.32
N LEU A 16 -6.18 34.24 -1.84
CA LEU A 16 -5.27 33.24 -2.46
C LEU A 16 -4.79 32.19 -1.45
N GLY A 17 -4.45 32.60 -0.21
CA GLY A 17 -4.01 31.68 0.84
C GLY A 17 -5.11 30.70 1.28
N LEU A 18 -6.38 31.14 1.30
CA LEU A 18 -7.52 30.30 1.61
C LEU A 18 -7.88 29.30 0.49
N SER A 19 -7.53 29.62 -0.76
CA SER A 19 -7.78 28.73 -1.90
C SER A 19 -6.84 27.51 -1.94
N PHE A 20 -5.70 27.56 -1.25
CA PHE A 20 -4.75 26.43 -1.18
C PHE A 20 -5.04 25.43 -0.06
N THR A 21 -6.00 25.69 0.82
CA THR A 21 -6.30 24.78 1.96
C THR A 21 -7.39 23.75 1.68
N MET A 22 -7.97 23.75 0.50
CA MET A 22 -8.92 22.72 0.06
C MET A 22 -8.30 21.84 -1.02
N ILE A 23 -7.17 21.18 -0.73
CA ILE A 23 -6.89 19.91 -1.38
C ILE A 23 -7.81 18.93 -0.65
N PRO A 24 -8.89 18.41 -1.26
CA PRO A 24 -9.62 17.32 -0.65
C PRO A 24 -8.59 16.23 -0.42
N ASN A 25 -8.46 15.74 0.81
CA ASN A 25 -7.72 14.52 1.08
C ASN A 25 -8.26 13.51 0.08
N ALA A 26 -7.45 13.16 -0.92
CA ALA A 26 -7.81 12.13 -1.87
C ALA A 26 -8.01 10.87 -1.03
N LYS A 27 -9.28 10.57 -0.69
CA LYS A 27 -9.64 9.31 -0.06
C LYS A 27 -9.09 8.23 -0.96
N ALA A 28 -8.33 7.32 -0.39
CA ALA A 28 -7.90 6.15 -1.12
C ALA A 28 -9.17 5.40 -1.56
N PHE A 29 -9.44 5.36 -2.85
CA PHE A 29 -10.60 4.68 -3.44
C PHE A 29 -10.47 3.15 -3.41
N TYR A 30 -9.32 2.66 -2.97
CA TYR A 30 -9.07 1.22 -2.83
C TYR A 30 -9.77 0.66 -1.61
N PRO A 31 -10.58 -0.40 -1.74
CA PRO A 31 -11.18 -1.05 -0.58
C PRO A 31 -10.09 -1.70 0.28
N GLU A 32 -10.18 -1.51 1.59
CA GLU A 32 -9.25 -2.15 2.55
C GLU A 32 -9.35 -3.68 2.53
N LYS A 33 -10.49 -4.21 2.12
CA LYS A 33 -10.82 -5.64 2.06
C LYS A 33 -11.34 -5.98 0.68
N LEU A 34 -10.66 -6.88 -0.01
CA LEU A 34 -11.13 -7.33 -1.32
C LEU A 34 -12.48 -8.04 -1.18
N TYR A 35 -13.46 -7.63 -1.97
CA TYR A 35 -14.86 -8.13 -1.93
C TYR A 35 -15.57 -7.97 -0.57
N GLY A 36 -15.07 -7.09 0.31
CA GLY A 36 -15.58 -6.95 1.68
C GLY A 36 -15.20 -8.11 2.62
N ASP A 37 -14.45 -9.10 2.15
CA ASP A 37 -14.01 -10.24 2.95
C ASP A 37 -12.83 -9.84 3.87
N PRO A 38 -12.99 -9.95 5.22
CA PRO A 38 -11.96 -9.59 6.18
C PRO A 38 -10.70 -10.46 6.10
N ASN A 39 -10.75 -11.56 5.37
CA ASN A 39 -9.61 -12.44 5.15
C ASN A 39 -8.63 -11.89 4.11
N TYR A 40 -9.09 -11.03 3.19
CA TYR A 40 -8.26 -10.38 2.20
C TYR A 40 -7.97 -8.94 2.59
N VAL A 41 -6.75 -8.64 2.99
CA VAL A 41 -6.32 -7.32 3.48
C VAL A 41 -5.41 -6.65 2.47
N MET A 42 -5.71 -5.41 2.16
CA MET A 42 -4.86 -4.61 1.27
C MET A 42 -3.48 -4.41 1.90
N ALA A 43 -2.45 -4.81 1.17
CA ALA A 43 -1.06 -4.69 1.57
C ALA A 43 -0.35 -3.55 0.84
N SER A 44 -0.71 -3.30 -0.42
CA SER A 44 -0.14 -2.23 -1.24
C SER A 44 -1.12 -1.82 -2.33
N ALA A 45 -1.07 -0.56 -2.75
CA ALA A 45 -1.88 -0.07 -3.86
C ALA A 45 -1.17 1.06 -4.61
N HIS A 46 -1.30 1.07 -5.94
CA HIS A 46 -0.70 2.09 -6.79
C HIS A 46 -1.36 2.14 -8.18
N MET A 47 -1.70 3.34 -8.66
CA MET A 47 -2.17 3.61 -10.03
C MET A 47 -3.28 2.66 -10.54
N GLY A 48 -4.32 2.44 -9.74
CA GLY A 48 -5.44 1.56 -10.11
C GLY A 48 -5.20 0.07 -9.85
N ALA A 49 -4.03 -0.30 -9.38
CA ALA A 49 -3.68 -1.66 -9.00
C ALA A 49 -3.56 -1.78 -7.47
N ALA A 50 -3.94 -2.93 -6.92
CA ALA A 50 -3.76 -3.24 -5.51
C ALA A 50 -3.34 -4.70 -5.30
N TRP A 51 -2.60 -4.93 -4.21
CA TRP A 51 -2.16 -6.25 -3.78
C TRP A 51 -2.76 -6.54 -2.42
N TYR A 52 -3.47 -7.64 -2.34
CA TYR A 52 -4.11 -8.12 -1.12
C TYR A 52 -3.41 -9.39 -0.65
N VAL A 53 -3.27 -9.53 0.65
CA VAL A 53 -2.78 -10.77 1.28
C VAL A 53 -3.96 -11.53 1.86
N ARG A 54 -3.95 -12.85 1.69
CA ARG A 54 -4.96 -13.74 2.25
C ARG A 54 -4.49 -14.26 3.61
N LYS A 55 -5.09 -13.79 4.70
CA LYS A 55 -4.63 -14.06 6.07
C LYS A 55 -4.61 -15.54 6.46
N ASP A 56 -5.65 -16.29 6.09
CA ASP A 56 -5.77 -17.72 6.42
C ASP A 56 -4.82 -18.61 5.63
N SER A 57 -4.15 -18.06 4.60
CA SER A 57 -3.11 -18.77 3.85
C SER A 57 -1.70 -18.63 4.45
N LEU A 58 -1.55 -17.86 5.53
CA LEU A 58 -0.24 -17.63 6.13
C LEU A 58 0.35 -18.91 6.69
N ALA A 59 1.43 -19.39 6.09
CA ALA A 59 2.26 -20.45 6.61
C ALA A 59 3.50 -19.90 7.31
N LYS A 60 3.81 -20.41 8.50
CA LYS A 60 5.01 -20.10 9.28
C LYS A 60 6.04 -21.16 9.05
N ASP A 61 6.84 -21.04 7.99
CA ASP A 61 7.80 -22.05 7.55
C ASP A 61 9.01 -22.12 8.47
N LEU A 62 9.42 -20.99 9.04
CA LEU A 62 10.48 -20.90 10.03
C LEU A 62 10.12 -19.87 11.11
N VAL A 63 10.18 -20.31 12.38
CA VAL A 63 10.08 -19.42 13.55
C VAL A 63 11.21 -19.78 14.51
N LYS A 64 12.39 -19.24 14.25
CA LYS A 64 13.59 -19.42 15.06
C LYS A 64 14.32 -18.08 15.22
N PRO A 65 14.02 -17.32 16.29
CA PRO A 65 14.66 -16.02 16.49
C PRO A 65 16.19 -16.10 16.39
N PRO A 66 16.85 -15.16 15.70
CA PRO A 66 16.28 -13.94 15.07
C PRO A 66 15.69 -14.16 13.68
N TYR A 67 15.53 -15.38 13.19
CA TYR A 67 15.18 -15.75 11.82
C TYR A 67 13.73 -16.19 11.71
N TYR A 68 13.04 -15.69 10.68
CA TYR A 68 11.64 -16.02 10.41
C TYR A 68 11.42 -16.19 8.90
N GLN A 69 10.61 -17.15 8.52
CA GLN A 69 10.18 -17.30 7.13
C GLN A 69 8.67 -17.54 7.10
N TYR A 70 7.98 -16.76 6.28
CA TYR A 70 6.54 -16.82 6.12
C TYR A 70 6.17 -16.92 4.65
N THR A 71 5.22 -17.79 4.35
CA THR A 71 4.63 -17.93 3.00
C THR A 71 3.17 -17.54 3.04
N ILE A 72 2.71 -16.79 2.03
CA ILE A 72 1.35 -16.28 1.97
C ILE A 72 0.84 -16.20 0.53
N GLU A 73 -0.45 -16.37 0.33
CA GLU A 73 -1.12 -16.11 -0.92
C GLU A 73 -1.36 -14.61 -1.11
N VAL A 74 -1.00 -14.11 -2.29
CA VAL A 74 -1.16 -12.71 -2.70
C VAL A 74 -2.06 -12.64 -3.91
N ILE A 75 -3.00 -11.69 -3.89
CA ILE A 75 -3.90 -11.40 -4.98
C ILE A 75 -3.55 -10.03 -5.56
N TYR A 76 -3.25 -10.01 -6.84
CA TYR A 76 -3.15 -8.80 -7.63
C TYR A 76 -4.52 -8.48 -8.25
N ALA A 77 -5.05 -7.31 -7.97
CA ALA A 77 -6.33 -6.84 -8.50
C ALA A 77 -6.18 -5.45 -9.12
N CYS A 78 -6.99 -5.17 -10.13
CA CYS A 78 -7.07 -3.86 -10.75
C CYS A 78 -8.45 -3.24 -10.54
N ALA A 79 -8.49 -1.93 -10.41
CA ALA A 79 -9.73 -1.19 -10.38
C ALA A 79 -10.48 -1.32 -11.71
N ASN A 80 -11.80 -1.39 -11.65
CA ASN A 80 -12.64 -1.35 -12.83
C ASN A 80 -12.50 0.03 -13.52
N MET A 81 -12.32 0.04 -14.84
CA MET A 81 -12.06 1.26 -15.61
C MET A 81 -13.20 2.28 -15.49
N GLU A 82 -14.45 1.82 -15.40
CA GLU A 82 -15.61 2.70 -15.23
C GLU A 82 -15.57 3.45 -13.90
N ASP A 83 -15.16 2.75 -12.82
CA ASP A 83 -15.05 3.36 -11.49
C ASP A 83 -13.88 4.36 -11.44
N MET A 84 -12.77 4.08 -12.12
CA MET A 84 -11.61 4.99 -12.18
C MET A 84 -11.91 6.32 -12.89
N HIS A 85 -12.84 6.31 -13.84
CA HIS A 85 -13.26 7.52 -14.57
C HIS A 85 -14.48 8.20 -13.91
N SER A 86 -15.06 7.60 -12.88
CA SER A 86 -16.19 8.18 -12.16
C SER A 86 -15.71 9.25 -11.19
N ALA A 87 -16.31 10.43 -11.26
CA ALA A 87 -16.07 11.52 -10.31
C ALA A 87 -16.74 11.29 -8.94
N THR A 88 -17.34 10.12 -8.71
CA THR A 88 -18.00 9.79 -7.45
C THR A 88 -17.01 9.31 -6.40
N GLU A 89 -17.16 9.78 -5.15
CA GLU A 89 -16.34 9.36 -3.99
C GLU A 89 -16.67 7.93 -3.53
N LYS A 90 -16.74 7.00 -4.45
CA LYS A 90 -17.06 5.60 -4.16
C LYS A 90 -15.79 4.76 -4.20
N GLU A 91 -15.70 3.77 -3.31
CA GLU A 91 -14.65 2.76 -3.40
C GLU A 91 -14.72 2.03 -4.76
N TRP A 92 -13.56 1.85 -5.37
CA TRP A 92 -13.46 1.17 -6.67
C TRP A 92 -13.80 -0.32 -6.54
N ARG A 93 -14.51 -0.84 -7.51
CA ARG A 93 -14.66 -2.30 -7.67
C ARG A 93 -13.33 -2.85 -8.17
N MET A 94 -12.73 -3.72 -7.38
CA MET A 94 -11.47 -4.37 -7.72
C MET A 94 -11.75 -5.71 -8.40
N GLU A 95 -11.07 -5.97 -9.50
CA GLU A 95 -11.14 -7.24 -10.24
C GLU A 95 -9.82 -8.00 -10.05
N GLU A 96 -9.90 -9.22 -9.53
CA GLU A 96 -8.74 -10.10 -9.44
C GLU A 96 -8.18 -10.39 -10.84
N LYS A 97 -6.89 -10.15 -11.02
CA LYS A 97 -6.17 -10.43 -12.28
C LYS A 97 -5.21 -11.59 -12.12
N LYS A 98 -4.63 -11.78 -10.95
CA LYS A 98 -3.68 -12.84 -10.70
C LYS A 98 -3.66 -13.22 -9.21
N ARG A 99 -3.43 -14.50 -8.95
CA ARG A 99 -3.22 -15.06 -7.62
C ARG A 99 -1.92 -15.85 -7.62
N PHE A 100 -1.09 -15.66 -6.61
CA PHE A 100 0.21 -16.30 -6.51
C PHE A 100 0.68 -16.36 -5.05
N THR A 101 1.64 -17.22 -4.78
CA THR A 101 2.23 -17.37 -3.46
C THR A 101 3.57 -16.63 -3.38
N MET A 102 3.85 -16.00 -2.26
CA MET A 102 5.11 -15.34 -1.98
C MET A 102 5.67 -15.82 -0.65
N THR A 103 6.99 -16.01 -0.60
CA THR A 103 7.72 -16.36 0.60
C THR A 103 8.69 -15.26 0.96
N PHE A 104 8.61 -14.80 2.21
CA PHE A 104 9.50 -13.77 2.75
C PHE A 104 10.34 -14.34 3.89
N TYR A 105 11.61 -13.96 3.89
CA TYR A 105 12.54 -14.25 4.97
C TYR A 105 12.90 -12.94 5.70
N TYR A 106 12.86 -12.99 7.02
CA TYR A 106 13.12 -11.86 7.91
C TYR A 106 14.23 -12.25 8.91
N GLU A 107 15.07 -11.25 9.20
CA GLU A 107 16.02 -11.32 10.29
C GLU A 107 15.77 -10.17 11.25
N ASN A 108 15.50 -10.47 12.51
CA ASN A 108 15.19 -9.44 13.51
C ASN A 108 16.41 -8.55 13.73
N GLY A 109 16.22 -7.24 13.60
CA GLY A 109 17.27 -6.22 13.68
C GLY A 109 17.79 -5.72 12.33
N LEU A 110 17.32 -6.29 11.21
CA LEU A 110 17.56 -5.71 9.88
C LEU A 110 16.46 -4.69 9.52
N ASP A 111 16.86 -3.63 8.80
CA ASP A 111 15.93 -2.61 8.26
C ASP A 111 15.26 -3.07 6.95
N GLY A 112 15.32 -4.35 6.65
CA GLY A 112 14.82 -4.94 5.43
C GLY A 112 14.35 -6.38 5.61
N MET A 113 13.99 -6.99 4.50
CA MET A 113 13.59 -8.38 4.40
C MET A 113 14.09 -8.97 3.08
N TYR A 114 13.89 -10.26 2.90
CA TYR A 114 14.23 -10.93 1.65
C TYR A 114 13.00 -11.58 1.05
N LEU A 115 12.80 -11.41 -0.26
CA LEU A 115 11.90 -12.25 -1.05
C LEU A 115 12.66 -13.52 -1.43
N VAL A 116 12.10 -14.68 -1.11
CA VAL A 116 12.61 -15.97 -1.56
C VAL A 116 12.05 -16.23 -2.95
N LYS A 117 12.93 -16.31 -3.96
CA LYS A 117 12.52 -16.60 -5.34
C LYS A 117 12.30 -18.08 -5.56
N GLU A 118 11.68 -18.43 -6.70
CA GLU A 118 11.38 -19.82 -7.08
C GLU A 118 12.64 -20.71 -7.16
N ASP A 119 13.80 -20.14 -7.52
CA ASP A 119 15.09 -20.82 -7.57
C ASP A 119 15.78 -20.92 -6.18
N GLY A 120 15.12 -20.47 -5.13
CA GLY A 120 15.63 -20.40 -3.77
C GLY A 120 16.60 -19.24 -3.49
N SER A 121 16.92 -18.42 -4.48
CA SER A 121 17.75 -17.24 -4.26
C SER A 121 16.98 -16.15 -3.52
N LEU A 122 17.71 -15.28 -2.81
CA LEU A 122 17.15 -14.21 -2.00
C LEU A 122 17.30 -12.86 -2.72
N ARG A 123 16.21 -12.09 -2.77
CA ARG A 123 16.22 -10.68 -3.17
C ARG A 123 16.00 -9.81 -1.94
N TYR A 124 16.97 -8.98 -1.60
CA TYR A 124 16.82 -8.00 -0.53
C TYR A 124 15.80 -6.92 -0.92
N ILE A 125 14.97 -6.53 0.04
CA ILE A 125 13.98 -5.47 -0.05
C ILE A 125 14.25 -4.50 1.10
N ASP A 126 14.72 -3.31 0.75
CA ASP A 126 14.89 -2.23 1.71
C ASP A 126 13.52 -1.64 2.08
N LEU A 127 13.11 -1.78 3.34
CA LEU A 127 11.84 -1.25 3.81
C LEU A 127 11.77 0.28 3.84
N ASN A 128 12.91 0.95 3.74
CA ASN A 128 13.03 2.41 3.64
C ASN A 128 13.31 2.87 2.20
N GLY A 129 13.44 1.94 1.27
CA GLY A 129 13.73 2.21 -0.13
C GLY A 129 12.54 2.84 -0.87
N PRO A 130 12.82 3.53 -1.99
CA PRO A 130 11.79 4.16 -2.78
C PRO A 130 10.90 3.12 -3.48
N TRP A 131 9.64 3.49 -3.74
CA TRP A 131 8.68 2.66 -4.50
C TRP A 131 9.26 2.16 -5.84
N ALA A 132 10.04 2.99 -6.53
CA ALA A 132 10.63 2.64 -7.82
C ALA A 132 11.52 1.39 -7.77
N GLU A 133 12.10 1.07 -6.60
CA GLU A 133 12.97 -0.10 -6.40
C GLU A 133 12.21 -1.32 -5.89
N ASN A 134 11.31 -1.11 -4.96
CA ASN A 134 10.63 -2.19 -4.24
C ASN A 134 9.23 -2.50 -4.80
N GLY A 135 8.56 -1.51 -5.40
CA GLY A 135 7.19 -1.63 -5.87
C GLY A 135 6.24 -2.04 -4.74
N TYR A 136 5.39 -3.02 -5.01
CA TYR A 136 4.44 -3.54 -4.03
C TYR A 136 5.07 -4.45 -2.97
N LEU A 137 6.31 -4.89 -3.16
CA LEU A 137 6.95 -5.92 -2.32
C LEU A 137 7.14 -5.46 -0.88
N ASP A 138 7.44 -4.19 -0.67
CA ASP A 138 7.61 -3.63 0.66
C ASP A 138 6.30 -3.69 1.46
N GLY A 139 5.19 -3.24 0.87
CA GLY A 139 3.87 -3.28 1.50
C GLY A 139 3.40 -4.70 1.80
N VAL A 140 3.56 -5.63 0.85
CA VAL A 140 3.21 -7.04 1.04
C VAL A 140 4.04 -7.66 2.15
N GLY A 141 5.37 -7.48 2.12
CA GLY A 141 6.25 -8.03 3.14
C GLY A 141 5.98 -7.49 4.54
N ARG A 142 5.70 -6.17 4.69
CA ARG A 142 5.27 -5.60 5.98
C ARG A 142 3.98 -6.22 6.48
N ALA A 143 2.98 -6.36 5.62
CA ALA A 143 1.70 -6.99 5.99
C ALA A 143 1.91 -8.43 6.46
N VAL A 144 2.75 -9.20 5.77
CA VAL A 144 3.09 -10.58 6.13
C VAL A 144 3.80 -10.64 7.48
N TRP A 145 4.76 -9.76 7.73
CA TRP A 145 5.46 -9.66 9.01
C TRP A 145 4.51 -9.37 10.17
N GLU A 146 3.62 -8.38 10.00
CA GLU A 146 2.66 -8.03 11.04
C GLU A 146 1.67 -9.17 11.33
N LEU A 147 1.18 -9.86 10.29
CA LEU A 147 0.34 -11.05 10.46
C LEU A 147 1.11 -12.20 11.15
N GLY A 148 2.37 -12.38 10.82
CA GLY A 148 3.22 -13.42 11.42
C GLY A 148 3.44 -13.26 12.92
N LYS A 149 3.48 -12.01 13.41
CA LYS A 149 3.65 -11.68 14.84
C LYS A 149 2.38 -11.86 15.68
N GLN A 150 1.20 -11.74 15.07
CA GLN A 150 -0.08 -11.74 15.81
C GLN A 150 -0.55 -13.10 16.30
N ASN A 151 0.11 -14.21 15.89
CA ASN A 151 -0.28 -15.58 16.20
C ASN A 151 0.79 -16.28 17.04
#